data_230bd3fb932ca329ab5e2a842fe117b3
#
_entry.id   230bd3fb932ca329ab5e2a842fe117b3
#
_cell.length_a   1.000
_cell.length_b   1.000
_cell.length_c   1.000
_cell.angle_alpha   90.00
_cell.angle_beta   90.00
_cell.angle_gamma   90.00
#
_symmetry.space_group_name_H-M   'P 1'
#
loop_
_entity.id
_entity.type
_entity.pdbx_description
1 polymer ?
#
loop_
_entity_poly.entity_id
_entity_poly.type
_entity_poly.pdbx_seq_one_letter_code
_entity_poly.pdbx_strand_id
1 'polypeptide(L)'
;HGGNNGKNARHYTRSFGIGDIRVAAYKWIWDPVLMPKENIQVGLGLKLPTGDYKYQDYFIKNDTTRLLGPVDQSIQLGDGGTGFTTEINAFYNFNEHIGVYGNFFYLFSPREQNGVSTGRGQTPNATAIQYGTDVMSVPDQYMLRGGVNLTAARRYSISAGLRYECVPSEDAIGGSNGFRRPGYILSFEPAVTYQLRRT
;
A
#
# COMPACT_ATOMS: atom_id res chain seq x y z
N HIS A 1 0.06 -14.36 -18.22
CA HIS A 1 1.00 -15.48 -18.39
C HIS A 1 0.41 -16.40 -19.44
N GLY A 2 0.88 -16.27 -20.68
CA GLY A 2 0.45 -17.15 -21.78
C GLY A 2 1.03 -18.53 -21.61
N GLY A 3 0.19 -19.55 -21.69
CA GLY A 3 0.63 -20.90 -22.03
C GLY A 3 1.24 -20.91 -23.43
N ASN A 4 2.02 -21.94 -23.75
CA ASN A 4 2.78 -22.05 -24.99
C ASN A 4 1.95 -22.13 -26.28
N ASN A 5 0.62 -22.16 -26.19
CA ASN A 5 -0.29 -22.26 -27.32
C ASN A 5 -0.75 -20.89 -27.80
N GLY A 6 0.02 -20.38 -28.72
CA GLY A 6 -0.21 -19.12 -29.36
C GLY A 6 0.34 -17.95 -28.53
N LYS A 7 1.39 -17.34 -29.00
CA LYS A 7 1.98 -16.10 -28.44
C LYS A 7 0.99 -14.96 -28.23
N ASN A 8 -0.25 -15.09 -28.66
CA ASN A 8 -1.32 -14.10 -28.63
C ASN A 8 -2.46 -14.45 -27.64
N ALA A 9 -2.49 -15.63 -27.03
CA ALA A 9 -3.52 -15.97 -26.05
C ALA A 9 -3.15 -15.36 -24.68
N ARG A 10 -3.85 -14.30 -24.27
CA ARG A 10 -3.73 -13.68 -22.94
C ARG A 10 -4.75 -14.30 -22.03
N HIS A 11 -4.28 -14.87 -20.93
CA HIS A 11 -5.13 -15.37 -19.86
C HIS A 11 -4.98 -14.47 -18.64
N TYR A 12 -6.08 -14.25 -17.94
CA TYR A 12 -6.17 -13.40 -16.77
C TYR A 12 -6.27 -14.25 -15.52
N THR A 13 -5.51 -13.90 -14.49
CA THR A 13 -5.77 -14.30 -13.11
C THR A 13 -6.43 -13.14 -12.39
N ARG A 14 -7.40 -13.42 -11.54
CA ARG A 14 -8.21 -12.41 -10.85
C ARG A 14 -8.27 -12.71 -9.37
N SER A 15 -8.49 -11.68 -8.59
CA SER A 15 -8.92 -11.77 -7.19
C SER A 15 -10.09 -10.82 -6.97
N PHE A 16 -10.99 -11.20 -6.09
CA PHE A 16 -12.13 -10.39 -5.70
C PHE A 16 -12.49 -10.64 -4.24
N GLY A 17 -12.65 -9.58 -3.46
CA GLY A 17 -13.01 -9.66 -2.05
C GLY A 17 -12.63 -8.39 -1.28
N ILE A 18 -12.73 -8.48 0.04
CA ILE A 18 -12.33 -7.42 0.96
C ILE A 18 -10.86 -7.62 1.32
N GLY A 19 -10.10 -6.54 1.36
CA GLY A 19 -8.70 -6.52 1.78
C GLY A 19 -8.53 -6.50 3.30
N ASP A 20 -7.31 -6.28 3.74
CA ASP A 20 -6.99 -6.14 5.15
C ASP A 20 -7.63 -4.88 5.73
N ILE A 21 -8.26 -5.00 6.90
CA ILE A 21 -8.87 -3.89 7.64
C ILE A 21 -7.79 -3.19 8.45
N ARG A 22 -7.79 -1.85 8.40
CA ARG A 22 -6.98 -1.01 9.27
C ARG A 22 -7.88 -0.14 10.14
N VAL A 23 -7.51 -0.04 11.42
CA VAL A 23 -8.16 0.86 12.39
C VAL A 23 -7.09 1.74 13.00
N ALA A 24 -7.28 3.04 13.00
CA ALA A 24 -6.34 3.99 13.55
C ALA A 24 -7.02 5.05 14.40
N ALA A 25 -6.31 5.53 15.41
CA ALA A 25 -6.69 6.66 16.24
C ALA A 25 -5.70 7.82 16.02
N TYR A 26 -6.23 9.03 15.94
CA TYR A 26 -5.44 10.22 15.68
C TYR A 26 -5.63 11.26 16.79
N LYS A 27 -4.57 11.99 17.09
CA LYS A 27 -4.57 13.10 18.02
C LYS A 27 -3.81 14.28 17.48
N TRP A 28 -4.40 15.46 17.53
CA TRP A 28 -3.69 16.72 17.31
C TRP A 28 -2.77 17.01 18.49
N ILE A 29 -1.56 17.46 18.22
CA ILE A 29 -0.59 17.85 19.26
C ILE A 29 -1.07 19.11 19.96
N TRP A 30 -1.58 20.07 19.20
CA TRP A 30 -2.17 21.30 19.73
C TRP A 30 -3.67 21.33 19.40
N ASP A 31 -4.43 22.09 20.19
CA ASP A 31 -5.84 22.31 19.90
C ASP A 31 -6.00 22.98 18.52
N PRO A 32 -6.67 22.35 17.55
CA PRO A 32 -6.79 22.90 16.19
C PRO A 32 -7.61 24.19 16.12
N VAL A 33 -8.41 24.51 17.14
CA VAL A 33 -9.15 25.77 17.24
C VAL A 33 -8.20 26.91 17.66
N LEU A 34 -7.26 26.61 18.57
CA LEU A 34 -6.29 27.59 19.07
C LEU A 34 -5.09 27.76 18.11
N MET A 35 -4.79 26.71 17.33
CA MET A 35 -3.64 26.69 16.38
C MET A 35 -4.12 26.42 14.95
N PRO A 36 -4.91 27.33 14.34
CA PRO A 36 -5.43 27.15 13.00
C PRO A 36 -4.39 27.39 11.89
N LYS A 37 -3.28 28.05 12.21
CA LYS A 37 -2.21 28.36 11.27
C LYS A 37 -1.32 27.16 10.98
N GLU A 38 -1.06 26.35 11.99
CA GLU A 38 -0.16 25.22 11.93
C GLU A 38 -0.57 24.15 12.94
N ASN A 39 -0.42 22.89 12.60
CA ASN A 39 -0.61 21.83 13.57
C ASN A 39 0.06 20.54 13.09
N ILE A 40 0.25 19.63 14.03
CA ILE A 40 0.73 18.27 13.78
C ILE A 40 -0.29 17.31 14.39
N GLN A 41 -0.68 16.30 13.61
CA GLN A 41 -1.51 15.19 14.05
C GLN A 41 -0.67 13.92 14.02
N VAL A 42 -0.72 13.15 15.09
CA VAL A 42 -0.07 11.84 15.19
C VAL A 42 -1.16 10.76 15.21
N GLY A 43 -0.96 9.72 14.43
CA GLY A 43 -1.84 8.56 14.33
C GLY A 43 -1.13 7.28 14.70
N LEU A 44 -1.83 6.39 15.40
CA LEU A 44 -1.42 5.01 15.65
C LEU A 44 -2.54 4.08 15.23
N GLY A 45 -2.20 2.99 14.56
CA GLY A 45 -3.21 2.05 14.06
C GLY A 45 -2.74 0.61 14.05
N LEU A 46 -3.71 -0.26 13.81
CA LEU A 46 -3.53 -1.71 13.65
C LEU A 46 -4.06 -2.13 12.27
N LYS A 47 -3.29 -2.94 11.57
CA LYS A 47 -3.72 -3.69 10.39
C LYS A 47 -4.04 -5.11 10.81
N LEU A 48 -5.23 -5.58 10.46
CA LEU A 48 -5.70 -6.94 10.73
C LEU A 48 -5.68 -7.75 9.43
N PRO A 49 -5.17 -8.99 9.43
CA PRO A 49 -5.08 -9.83 8.24
C PRO A 49 -6.46 -10.45 7.91
N THR A 50 -7.42 -9.61 7.57
CA THR A 50 -8.80 -10.00 7.27
C THR A 50 -9.02 -10.30 5.79
N GLY A 51 -8.11 -9.89 4.92
CA GLY A 51 -8.13 -10.21 3.50
C GLY A 51 -7.73 -11.66 3.23
N ASP A 52 -8.27 -12.23 2.16
CA ASP A 52 -7.88 -13.56 1.72
C ASP A 52 -6.50 -13.53 1.02
N TYR A 53 -5.47 -13.59 1.83
CA TYR A 53 -4.08 -13.62 1.36
C TYR A 53 -3.68 -14.97 0.73
N LYS A 54 -4.55 -15.99 0.80
CA LYS A 54 -4.38 -17.31 0.17
C LYS A 54 -5.25 -17.48 -1.07
N TYR A 55 -5.83 -16.40 -1.58
CA TYR A 55 -6.70 -16.42 -2.73
C TYR A 55 -6.07 -17.15 -3.91
N GLN A 56 -6.82 -18.07 -4.52
CA GLN A 56 -6.35 -18.93 -5.60
C GLN A 56 -7.15 -18.68 -6.87
N ASP A 57 -6.49 -18.83 -8.02
CA ASP A 57 -7.12 -18.80 -9.33
C ASP A 57 -6.40 -19.80 -10.26
N TYR A 58 -7.01 -20.07 -11.39
CA TYR A 58 -6.48 -21.01 -12.37
C TYR A 58 -5.44 -20.34 -13.27
N PHE A 59 -4.25 -20.94 -13.30
CA PHE A 59 -3.20 -20.59 -14.25
C PHE A 59 -3.26 -21.54 -15.44
N ILE A 60 -3.46 -21.02 -16.63
CA ILE A 60 -3.51 -21.79 -17.86
C ILE A 60 -2.08 -22.01 -18.36
N LYS A 61 -1.61 -23.26 -18.29
CA LYS A 61 -0.26 -23.63 -18.73
C LYS A 61 -0.21 -23.96 -20.23
N ASN A 62 -1.25 -24.63 -20.71
CA ASN A 62 -1.48 -24.99 -22.12
C ASN A 62 -3.00 -25.26 -22.31
N ASP A 63 -3.41 -25.67 -23.52
CA ASP A 63 -4.83 -25.87 -23.86
C ASP A 63 -5.52 -26.92 -22.99
N THR A 64 -4.78 -27.86 -22.42
CA THR A 64 -5.32 -28.97 -21.62
C THR A 64 -5.04 -28.86 -20.12
N THR A 65 -4.06 -28.05 -19.72
CA THR A 65 -3.57 -28.02 -18.34
C THR A 65 -3.88 -26.69 -17.68
N ARG A 66 -4.70 -26.75 -16.64
CA ARG A 66 -5.00 -25.63 -15.71
C ARG A 66 -4.46 -25.99 -14.34
N LEU A 67 -3.75 -25.06 -13.74
CA LEU A 67 -3.18 -25.21 -12.40
C LEU A 67 -3.89 -24.26 -11.44
N LEU A 68 -4.51 -24.81 -10.41
CA LEU A 68 -5.04 -24.01 -9.32
C LEU A 68 -3.89 -23.64 -8.37
N GLY A 69 -3.74 -22.36 -8.09
CA GLY A 69 -2.67 -21.88 -7.20
C GLY A 69 -2.87 -20.46 -6.73
N PRO A 70 -2.08 -20.03 -5.73
CA PRO A 70 -2.16 -18.68 -5.22
C PRO A 70 -1.92 -17.65 -6.31
N VAL A 71 -2.74 -16.62 -6.33
CA VAL A 71 -2.55 -15.50 -7.25
C VAL A 71 -1.27 -14.75 -6.94
N ASP A 72 -0.83 -13.91 -7.87
CA ASP A 72 0.37 -13.09 -7.70
C ASP A 72 0.24 -12.16 -6.48
N GLN A 73 1.34 -11.94 -5.75
CA GLN A 73 1.38 -11.09 -4.55
C GLN A 73 0.76 -9.70 -4.78
N SER A 74 0.92 -9.15 -5.98
CA SER A 74 0.40 -7.81 -6.32
C SER A 74 -1.12 -7.71 -6.42
N ILE A 75 -1.82 -8.83 -6.52
CA ILE A 75 -3.29 -8.89 -6.60
C ILE A 75 -3.91 -9.71 -5.48
N GLN A 76 -3.15 -10.10 -4.46
CA GLN A 76 -3.71 -10.71 -3.26
C GLN A 76 -4.53 -9.70 -2.47
N LEU A 77 -5.60 -10.18 -1.83
CA LEU A 77 -6.52 -9.32 -1.07
C LEU A 77 -5.98 -8.91 0.29
N GLY A 78 -4.86 -9.47 0.71
CA GLY A 78 -4.13 -9.13 1.92
C GLY A 78 -2.76 -9.78 1.89
N ASP A 79 -1.91 -9.46 2.84
CA ASP A 79 -0.58 -10.05 2.98
C ASP A 79 -0.50 -11.13 4.07
N GLY A 80 -1.57 -11.28 4.87
CA GLY A 80 -1.67 -12.29 5.93
C GLY A 80 -0.92 -11.92 7.21
N GLY A 81 -0.40 -10.70 7.33
CA GLY A 81 0.28 -10.21 8.52
C GLY A 81 -0.57 -9.24 9.33
N THR A 82 -0.55 -9.38 10.66
CA THR A 82 -0.97 -8.32 11.56
C THR A 82 0.15 -7.29 11.60
N GLY A 83 -0.18 -6.02 11.41
CA GLY A 83 0.78 -4.93 11.44
C GLY A 83 0.31 -3.77 12.30
N PHE A 84 1.22 -2.87 12.64
CA PHE A 84 0.86 -1.60 13.25
C PHE A 84 1.36 -0.44 12.41
N THR A 85 0.59 0.65 12.44
CA THR A 85 0.87 1.84 11.64
C THR A 85 1.18 3.02 12.51
N THR A 86 2.10 3.84 12.05
CA THR A 86 2.34 5.18 12.58
C THR A 86 2.11 6.20 11.48
N GLU A 87 1.44 7.30 11.81
CA GLU A 87 1.17 8.37 10.89
C GLU A 87 1.50 9.73 11.51
N ILE A 88 2.04 10.62 10.71
CA ILE A 88 2.25 12.01 11.07
C ILE A 88 1.68 12.87 9.95
N ASN A 89 0.71 13.72 10.28
CA ASN A 89 0.16 14.71 9.38
C ASN A 89 0.52 16.09 9.91
N ALA A 90 1.02 16.96 9.06
CA ALA A 90 1.39 18.31 9.43
C ALA A 90 0.91 19.30 8.37
N PHE A 91 0.58 20.50 8.79
CA PHE A 91 0.31 21.61 7.88
C PHE A 91 0.82 22.92 8.45
N TYR A 92 1.11 23.85 7.55
CA TYR A 92 1.48 25.23 7.89
C TYR A 92 0.87 26.18 6.86
N ASN A 93 0.07 27.13 7.29
CA ASN A 93 -0.53 28.17 6.46
C ASN A 93 0.28 29.48 6.60
N PHE A 94 0.97 29.88 5.53
CA PHE A 94 1.73 31.14 5.50
C PHE A 94 0.78 32.33 5.64
N ASN A 95 -0.37 32.25 4.97
CA ASN A 95 -1.45 33.23 5.00
C ASN A 95 -2.79 32.53 4.62
N GLU A 96 -3.85 33.31 4.44
CA GLU A 96 -5.19 32.79 4.06
C GLU A 96 -5.24 32.15 2.65
N HIS A 97 -4.21 32.33 1.85
CA HIS A 97 -4.16 31.88 0.46
C HIS A 97 -3.16 30.77 0.20
N ILE A 98 -2.10 30.69 0.97
CA ILE A 98 -0.98 29.76 0.72
C ILE A 98 -0.69 28.95 1.98
N GLY A 99 -0.69 27.65 1.81
CA GLY A 99 -0.27 26.69 2.85
C GLY A 99 0.53 25.54 2.27
N VAL A 100 1.21 24.84 3.13
CA VAL A 100 1.92 23.58 2.83
C VAL A 100 1.42 22.48 3.74
N TYR A 101 1.53 21.25 3.28
CA TYR A 101 1.19 20.06 4.05
C TYR A 101 2.22 18.97 3.86
N GLY A 102 2.33 18.12 4.86
CA GLY A 102 3.13 16.91 4.83
C GLY A 102 2.41 15.75 5.51
N ASN A 103 2.63 14.55 5.01
CA ASN A 103 2.15 13.32 5.61
C ASN A 103 3.24 12.27 5.54
N PHE A 104 3.46 11.57 6.63
CA PHE A 104 4.30 10.40 6.74
C PHE A 104 3.46 9.23 7.28
N PHE A 105 3.60 8.08 6.67
CA PHE A 105 2.97 6.82 7.07
C PHE A 105 4.01 5.72 7.07
N TYR A 106 3.99 4.86 8.08
CA TYR A 106 4.77 3.63 8.14
C TYR A 106 3.90 2.49 8.64
N LEU A 107 3.92 1.37 7.93
CA LEU A 107 3.34 0.09 8.32
C LEU A 107 4.47 -0.85 8.71
N PHE A 108 4.50 -1.22 9.97
CA PHE A 108 5.38 -2.25 10.51
C PHE A 108 4.70 -3.60 10.41
N SER A 109 5.37 -4.58 9.83
CA SER A 109 4.88 -5.94 9.62
C SER A 109 5.78 -6.95 10.34
N PRO A 110 5.53 -7.30 11.62
CA PRO A 110 6.39 -8.19 12.39
C PRO A 110 6.47 -9.61 11.85
N ARG A 111 5.49 -10.01 11.02
CA ARG A 111 5.45 -11.32 10.40
C ARG A 111 6.36 -11.35 9.17
N GLU A 112 7.35 -12.22 9.15
CA GLU A 112 8.30 -12.34 8.04
C GLU A 112 7.68 -12.93 6.78
N GLN A 113 6.97 -14.07 6.89
CA GLN A 113 6.38 -14.81 5.76
C GLN A 113 4.93 -15.18 6.06
N ASN A 114 4.08 -15.22 5.02
CA ASN A 114 2.67 -15.57 5.19
C ASN A 114 2.34 -17.06 4.95
N GLY A 115 3.33 -17.86 4.56
CA GLY A 115 3.17 -19.29 4.28
C GLY A 115 2.56 -19.60 2.91
N VAL A 116 2.37 -18.60 2.03
CA VAL A 116 1.84 -18.80 0.68
C VAL A 116 3.00 -19.08 -0.28
N SER A 117 2.92 -20.22 -0.98
CA SER A 117 3.94 -20.62 -1.95
C SER A 117 3.93 -19.75 -3.19
N THR A 118 5.11 -19.40 -3.69
CA THR A 118 5.29 -18.69 -4.96
C THR A 118 5.19 -19.61 -6.19
N GLY A 119 5.02 -20.91 -5.99
CA GLY A 119 5.01 -21.94 -7.03
C GLY A 119 3.75 -21.98 -7.90
N ARG A 120 2.73 -21.13 -7.63
CA ARG A 120 1.48 -21.01 -8.42
C ARG A 120 0.82 -22.38 -8.68
N GLY A 121 0.64 -23.19 -7.62
CA GLY A 121 0.06 -24.52 -7.71
C GLY A 121 1.04 -25.63 -8.11
N GLN A 122 2.33 -25.31 -8.23
CA GLN A 122 3.41 -26.26 -8.42
C GLN A 122 4.43 -26.18 -7.28
N THR A 123 5.28 -27.17 -7.17
CA THR A 123 6.46 -27.08 -6.28
C THR A 123 7.35 -25.95 -6.74
N PRO A 124 7.80 -25.06 -5.83
CA PRO A 124 8.76 -24.03 -6.15
C PRO A 124 10.05 -24.63 -6.74
N ASN A 125 10.71 -23.88 -7.61
CA ASN A 125 11.96 -24.36 -8.20
C ASN A 125 13.10 -24.36 -7.16
N ALA A 126 14.14 -25.15 -7.43
CA ALA A 126 15.27 -25.29 -6.50
C ALA A 126 15.97 -23.94 -6.19
N THR A 127 16.03 -23.03 -7.17
CA THR A 127 16.61 -21.70 -6.98
C THR A 127 15.77 -20.86 -6.00
N ALA A 128 14.44 -20.90 -6.11
CA ALA A 128 13.57 -20.18 -5.18
C ALA A 128 13.75 -20.71 -3.75
N ILE A 129 13.86 -22.03 -3.58
CA ILE A 129 14.12 -22.66 -2.27
C ILE A 129 15.49 -22.25 -1.74
N GLN A 130 16.51 -22.30 -2.58
CA GLN A 130 17.89 -21.94 -2.22
C GLN A 130 18.02 -20.49 -1.69
N TYR A 131 17.27 -19.57 -2.30
CA TYR A 131 17.27 -18.14 -1.91
C TYR A 131 16.14 -17.76 -0.94
N GLY A 132 15.38 -18.74 -0.41
CA GLY A 132 14.29 -18.48 0.52
C GLY A 132 13.14 -17.66 -0.07
N THR A 133 12.96 -17.67 -1.40
CA THR A 133 11.92 -16.93 -2.12
C THR A 133 10.76 -17.82 -2.59
N ASP A 134 10.67 -19.02 -2.03
CA ASP A 134 9.62 -20.01 -2.30
C ASP A 134 8.31 -19.71 -1.55
N VAL A 135 8.37 -18.85 -0.53
CA VAL A 135 7.22 -18.37 0.26
C VAL A 135 7.13 -16.85 0.19
N MET A 136 5.92 -16.31 0.13
CA MET A 136 5.69 -14.86 0.09
C MET A 136 5.99 -14.20 1.44
N SER A 137 6.71 -13.08 1.42
CA SER A 137 6.97 -12.27 2.61
C SER A 137 5.82 -11.31 2.90
N VAL A 138 5.81 -10.76 4.12
CA VAL A 138 4.88 -9.72 4.59
C VAL A 138 5.68 -8.44 4.81
N PRO A 139 5.97 -7.66 3.77
CA PRO A 139 6.90 -6.54 3.86
C PRO A 139 6.30 -5.34 4.59
N ASP A 140 7.20 -4.56 5.20
CA ASP A 140 6.91 -3.19 5.62
C ASP A 140 6.53 -2.31 4.44
N GLN A 141 5.82 -1.22 4.71
CA GLN A 141 5.46 -0.22 3.72
C GLN A 141 5.57 1.17 4.33
N TYR A 142 6.06 2.13 3.56
CA TYR A 142 6.02 3.52 4.00
C TYR A 142 5.67 4.47 2.87
N MET A 143 5.14 5.62 3.25
CA MET A 143 4.76 6.68 2.35
C MET A 143 5.20 8.03 2.92
N LEU A 144 5.70 8.87 2.04
CA LEU A 144 5.95 10.28 2.30
C LEU A 144 5.16 11.09 1.27
N ARG A 145 4.42 12.09 1.75
CA ARG A 145 3.63 12.97 0.91
C ARG A 145 3.82 14.41 1.35
N GLY A 146 3.92 15.32 0.40
CA GLY A 146 4.01 16.75 0.70
C GLY A 146 3.56 17.59 -0.47
N GLY A 147 3.07 18.80 -0.18
CA GLY A 147 2.56 19.64 -1.23
C GLY A 147 2.18 21.04 -0.73
N VAL A 148 1.65 21.81 -1.67
CA VAL A 148 1.20 23.19 -1.45
C VAL A 148 -0.31 23.28 -1.71
N ASN A 149 -0.98 24.13 -0.94
CA ASN A 149 -2.38 24.49 -1.11
C ASN A 149 -2.46 25.98 -1.46
N LEU A 150 -3.24 26.30 -2.49
CA LEU A 150 -3.49 27.65 -2.94
C LEU A 150 -5.00 27.91 -2.89
N THR A 151 -5.46 28.83 -2.05
CA THR A 151 -6.86 29.26 -2.01
C THR A 151 -7.01 30.50 -2.88
N ALA A 152 -7.48 30.29 -4.11
CA ALA A 152 -7.58 31.36 -5.12
C ALA A 152 -8.80 32.28 -4.92
N ALA A 153 -9.88 31.75 -4.34
CA ALA A 153 -11.10 32.49 -4.02
C ALA A 153 -11.85 31.81 -2.89
N ARG A 154 -12.87 32.48 -2.32
CA ARG A 154 -13.61 31.95 -1.15
C ARG A 154 -14.20 30.53 -1.32
N ARG A 155 -14.24 30.01 -2.57
CA ARG A 155 -14.84 28.71 -2.89
C ARG A 155 -13.92 27.74 -3.63
N TYR A 156 -12.74 28.19 -4.04
CA TYR A 156 -11.80 27.36 -4.81
C TYR A 156 -10.48 27.23 -4.09
N SER A 157 -10.03 26.01 -3.96
CA SER A 157 -8.68 25.69 -3.51
C SER A 157 -8.04 24.75 -4.53
N ILE A 158 -6.80 25.03 -4.87
CA ILE A 158 -5.97 24.20 -5.74
C ILE A 158 -4.83 23.66 -4.88
N SER A 159 -4.54 22.39 -5.02
CA SER A 159 -3.35 21.79 -4.39
C SER A 159 -2.52 21.03 -5.40
N ALA A 160 -1.22 21.01 -5.14
CA ALA A 160 -0.28 20.17 -5.88
C ALA A 160 0.72 19.57 -4.89
N GLY A 161 0.93 18.28 -5.02
CA GLY A 161 1.81 17.53 -4.14
C GLY A 161 2.56 16.41 -4.85
N LEU A 162 3.54 15.90 -4.16
CA LEU A 162 4.28 14.70 -4.51
C LEU A 162 4.03 13.64 -3.43
N ARG A 163 3.86 12.39 -3.88
CA ARG A 163 3.75 11.23 -3.01
C ARG A 163 4.80 10.19 -3.43
N TYR A 164 5.57 9.77 -2.45
CA TYR A 164 6.54 8.69 -2.55
C TYR A 164 6.06 7.51 -1.70
N GLU A 165 5.87 6.35 -2.32
CA GLU A 165 5.49 5.10 -1.66
C GLU A 165 6.59 4.08 -1.88
N CYS A 166 6.90 3.30 -0.86
CA CYS A 166 7.98 2.32 -0.92
C CYS A 166 7.63 1.04 -0.18
N VAL A 167 7.99 -0.08 -0.79
CA VAL A 167 8.15 -1.38 -0.14
C VAL A 167 9.66 -1.60 -0.02
N PRO A 168 10.24 -1.58 1.19
CA PRO A 168 11.67 -1.72 1.37
C PRO A 168 12.16 -3.15 1.08
N SER A 169 13.45 -3.29 0.81
CA SER A 169 14.10 -4.60 0.69
C SER A 169 14.22 -5.32 2.02
N GLU A 170 14.33 -4.56 3.12
CA GLU A 170 14.46 -5.05 4.48
C GLU A 170 13.43 -4.37 5.38
N ASP A 171 12.88 -5.12 6.32
CA ASP A 171 11.89 -4.63 7.27
C ASP A 171 12.58 -4.03 8.49
N ALA A 172 11.96 -3.01 9.10
CA ALA A 172 12.47 -2.41 10.33
C ALA A 172 12.35 -3.35 11.53
N ILE A 173 11.36 -4.23 11.52
CA ILE A 173 11.13 -5.24 12.55
C ILE A 173 10.64 -6.54 11.91
N GLY A 174 10.86 -7.68 12.58
CA GLY A 174 10.57 -8.99 12.03
C GLY A 174 11.74 -9.52 11.23
N GLY A 175 11.49 -10.34 10.24
CA GLY A 175 12.49 -10.86 9.32
C GLY A 175 12.19 -10.40 7.88
N SER A 176 13.19 -10.45 7.04
CA SER A 176 13.08 -9.99 5.64
C SER A 176 13.17 -11.11 4.62
N ASN A 177 13.13 -12.39 5.08
CA ASN A 177 13.14 -13.53 4.18
C ASN A 177 11.79 -13.70 3.48
N GLY A 178 11.82 -14.35 2.34
CA GLY A 178 10.64 -14.60 1.52
C GLY A 178 10.63 -13.77 0.25
N PHE A 179 9.73 -14.14 -0.63
CA PHE A 179 9.53 -13.41 -1.88
C PHE A 179 8.83 -12.09 -1.61
N ARG A 180 9.45 -11.00 -2.00
CA ARG A 180 8.89 -9.65 -2.01
C ARG A 180 9.24 -8.94 -3.31
N ARG A 181 8.54 -7.86 -3.56
CA ARG A 181 8.82 -6.95 -4.68
C ARG A 181 9.17 -5.57 -4.13
N PRO A 182 10.42 -5.38 -3.68
CA PRO A 182 10.85 -4.08 -3.21
C PRO A 182 10.83 -3.09 -4.35
N GLY A 183 10.51 -1.84 -4.04
CA GLY A 183 10.45 -0.79 -5.03
C GLY A 183 9.74 0.43 -4.51
N TYR A 184 9.71 1.46 -5.34
CA TYR A 184 9.04 2.72 -4.99
C TYR A 184 8.21 3.25 -6.16
N ILE A 185 7.26 4.09 -5.81
CA ILE A 185 6.42 4.83 -6.76
C ILE A 185 6.48 6.30 -6.37
N LEU A 186 6.76 7.15 -7.35
CA LEU A 186 6.65 8.60 -7.22
C LEU A 186 5.42 9.06 -7.99
N SER A 187 4.49 9.73 -7.32
CA SER A 187 3.25 10.22 -7.90
C SER A 187 3.15 11.74 -7.76
N PHE A 188 2.64 12.41 -8.79
CA PHE A 188 2.23 13.80 -8.74
C PHE A 188 0.72 13.86 -8.49
N GLU A 189 0.29 14.66 -7.51
CA GLU A 189 -1.09 14.73 -7.04
C GLU A 189 -1.67 16.14 -7.18
N PRO A 190 -2.16 16.54 -8.36
CA PRO A 190 -2.93 17.76 -8.50
C PRO A 190 -4.36 17.55 -7.99
N ALA A 191 -4.92 18.55 -7.29
CA ALA A 191 -6.31 18.53 -6.87
C ALA A 191 -6.94 19.91 -6.95
N VAL A 192 -8.24 19.94 -7.21
CA VAL A 192 -9.07 21.15 -7.15
C VAL A 192 -10.25 20.86 -6.25
N THR A 193 -10.46 21.70 -5.26
CA THR A 193 -11.60 21.63 -4.34
C THR A 193 -12.54 22.80 -4.59
N TYR A 194 -13.83 22.49 -4.73
CA TYR A 194 -14.88 23.49 -4.83
C TYR A 194 -15.89 23.34 -3.71
N GLN A 195 -16.11 24.39 -2.95
CA GLN A 195 -17.06 24.40 -1.83
C GLN A 195 -18.46 24.84 -2.31
N LEU A 196 -19.41 23.90 -2.35
CA LEU A 196 -20.78 24.14 -2.83
C LEU A 196 -21.60 25.06 -1.93
N ARG A 197 -21.43 24.97 -0.62
CA ARG A 197 -22.11 25.81 0.37
C ARG A 197 -21.14 26.24 1.46
N ARG A 198 -21.34 27.46 1.98
CA ARG A 198 -20.73 27.90 3.24
C ARG A 198 -21.61 27.34 4.36
N THR A 199 -21.09 26.45 5.15
CA THR A 199 -21.67 26.13 6.46
C THR A 199 -21.20 27.16 7.47
#